data_4853ab185117f64785fa4f7609fed6a8
#
_entry.id   4853ab185117f64785fa4f7609fed6a8
#
_cell.length_a   1.000
_cell.length_b   1.000
_cell.length_c   1.000
_cell.angle_alpha   90.00
_cell.angle_beta   90.00
_cell.angle_gamma   90.00
#
_symmetry.space_group_name_H-M   'P 1'
#
loop_
_entity.id
_entity.type
_entity.pdbx_description
1 polymer ?
#
loop_
_entity_poly.entity_id
_entity_poly.type
_entity_poly.pdbx_seq_one_letter_code
_entity_poly.pdbx_strand_id
1 'polypeptide(L)'
;MAYYITGDCHAHFEKLIWLARFNKELGKEDVIILLGDVGLNYFGADKDREKKILADFPNYFLCVQGNHEERPYHIQTYRTQIWNGGEVYYEPEFPNIVFAKDGEIYDFDGKKAIAIGGAYSRDKEYRLLTGLPWFPDEQPNDEVKSRVENKLNEVDLKIDYVFSHTCPLVYRPSQKSVINFEKIDLSTEEWMDEIAKKLDYSQWYFGHYHDNIQYINAQLLYEEIKELGEPDSVQKVGRPRYRVGEMVYFTFGKEDAREGYGTVEWVDDYGTLGQEKEVSYDIVGIPCELPGEKTLFKHIREYKIQSID
;
A
#
# COMPACT_ATOMS: atom_id res chain seq x y z
N MET A 1 5.57 -18.93 15.37
CA MET A 1 6.31 -17.75 14.84
C MET A 1 5.27 -16.69 14.64
N ALA A 2 5.45 -15.51 15.23
CA ALA A 2 4.55 -14.38 14.97
C ALA A 2 5.13 -13.49 13.85
N TYR A 3 4.26 -12.85 13.11
CA TYR A 3 4.62 -11.92 12.05
C TYR A 3 4.01 -10.57 12.39
N TYR A 4 4.85 -9.56 12.49
CA TYR A 4 4.43 -8.18 12.75
C TYR A 4 4.58 -7.35 11.47
N ILE A 5 3.69 -6.40 11.25
CA ILE A 5 3.69 -5.59 10.04
C ILE A 5 3.47 -4.12 10.37
N THR A 6 4.21 -3.23 9.70
CA THR A 6 4.10 -1.77 9.86
C THR A 6 4.51 -1.06 8.56
N GLY A 7 4.15 0.21 8.43
CA GLY A 7 4.53 1.07 7.31
C GLY A 7 5.89 1.73 7.46
N ASP A 8 6.04 2.84 6.77
CA ASP A 8 7.23 3.65 6.62
C ASP A 8 7.98 3.92 7.93
N CYS A 9 9.30 3.82 7.90
CA CYS A 9 10.16 4.16 9.03
C CYS A 9 11.04 5.37 8.76
N HIS A 10 11.47 5.59 7.52
CA HIS A 10 12.41 6.68 7.15
C HIS A 10 13.64 6.77 8.06
N ALA A 11 14.22 5.62 8.42
CA ALA A 11 15.31 5.46 9.38
C ALA A 11 14.99 5.87 10.84
N HIS A 12 13.71 6.13 11.16
CA HIS A 12 13.21 6.37 12.50
C HIS A 12 12.62 5.06 13.06
N PHE A 13 13.45 4.33 13.82
CA PHE A 13 13.10 2.98 14.29
C PHE A 13 12.54 2.95 15.72
N GLU A 14 12.12 4.10 16.26
CA GLU A 14 11.61 4.20 17.62
C GLU A 14 10.43 3.24 17.86
N LYS A 15 9.51 3.13 16.91
CA LYS A 15 8.36 2.20 17.02
C LYS A 15 8.81 0.74 17.10
N LEU A 16 9.87 0.35 16.36
CA LEU A 16 10.43 -1.00 16.42
C LEU A 16 11.16 -1.25 17.74
N ILE A 17 11.92 -0.26 18.22
CA ILE A 17 12.59 -0.31 19.52
C ILE A 17 11.54 -0.45 20.64
N TRP A 18 10.42 0.27 20.54
CA TRP A 18 9.30 0.14 21.46
C TRP A 18 8.68 -1.26 21.41
N LEU A 19 8.43 -1.80 20.22
CA LEU A 19 7.95 -3.18 20.06
C LEU A 19 8.89 -4.16 20.77
N ALA A 20 10.18 -4.14 20.46
CA ALA A 20 11.17 -5.03 21.04
C ALA A 20 11.31 -4.89 22.57
N ARG A 21 11.10 -3.68 23.09
CA ARG A 21 11.25 -3.39 24.53
C ARG A 21 10.05 -3.77 25.36
N PHE A 22 8.84 -3.61 24.81
CA PHE A 22 7.60 -3.71 25.59
C PHE A 22 6.74 -4.89 25.21
N ASN A 23 6.87 -5.44 24.01
CA ASN A 23 6.22 -6.69 23.66
C ASN A 23 7.02 -7.87 24.22
N LYS A 24 6.54 -8.43 25.34
CA LYS A 24 7.19 -9.58 26.00
C LYS A 24 7.01 -10.90 25.23
N GLU A 25 6.10 -10.93 24.27
CA GLU A 25 5.79 -12.09 23.46
C GLU A 25 6.65 -12.12 22.18
N LEU A 26 7.31 -11.01 21.83
CA LEU A 26 8.21 -10.95 20.67
C LEU A 26 9.40 -11.89 20.88
N GLY A 27 9.39 -12.98 20.13
CA GLY A 27 10.45 -13.99 20.10
C GLY A 27 11.52 -13.67 19.06
N LYS A 28 12.69 -14.33 19.20
CA LYS A 28 13.79 -14.14 18.22
C LYS A 28 13.46 -14.62 16.81
N GLU A 29 12.57 -15.60 16.72
CA GLU A 29 12.16 -16.20 15.44
C GLU A 29 11.02 -15.42 14.76
N ASP A 30 10.48 -14.36 15.43
CA ASP A 30 9.40 -13.59 14.87
C ASP A 30 9.94 -12.62 13.81
N VAL A 31 9.12 -12.36 12.80
CA VAL A 31 9.47 -11.56 11.63
C VAL A 31 8.74 -10.23 11.68
N ILE A 32 9.44 -9.15 11.34
CA ILE A 32 8.86 -7.81 11.21
C ILE A 32 8.85 -7.43 9.74
N ILE A 33 7.67 -7.16 9.20
CA ILE A 33 7.44 -6.78 7.81
C ILE A 33 7.33 -5.25 7.74
N LEU A 34 8.15 -4.64 6.89
CA LEU A 34 8.22 -3.19 6.69
C LEU A 34 7.72 -2.85 5.28
N LEU A 35 6.68 -2.04 5.16
CA LEU A 35 5.95 -1.80 3.91
C LEU A 35 6.57 -0.65 3.06
N GLY A 36 7.89 -0.62 2.96
CA GLY A 36 8.64 0.34 2.18
C GLY A 36 9.05 1.58 2.97
N ASP A 37 9.85 2.42 2.33
CA ASP A 37 10.45 3.62 2.92
C ASP A 37 11.03 3.35 4.31
N VAL A 38 11.77 2.26 4.41
CA VAL A 38 12.43 1.83 5.65
C VAL A 38 13.49 2.85 6.07
N GLY A 39 14.09 3.54 5.09
CA GLY A 39 15.20 4.46 5.26
C GLY A 39 16.56 3.77 5.12
N LEU A 40 16.58 2.58 4.53
CA LEU A 40 17.77 1.86 4.11
C LEU A 40 18.02 2.10 2.63
N ASN A 41 19.29 1.96 2.19
CA ASN A 41 19.67 2.18 0.79
C ASN A 41 19.39 3.60 0.24
N TYR A 42 19.24 4.58 1.12
CA TYR A 42 18.92 5.95 0.71
C TYR A 42 20.15 6.72 0.21
N PHE A 43 21.33 6.57 0.84
CA PHE A 43 22.57 7.23 0.47
C PHE A 43 23.60 6.29 -0.17
N GLY A 44 23.22 5.08 -0.50
CA GLY A 44 24.13 4.02 -0.94
C GLY A 44 24.81 3.28 0.21
N ALA A 45 25.36 2.11 -0.08
CA ALA A 45 25.86 1.14 0.92
C ALA A 45 26.86 1.73 1.93
N ASP A 46 27.77 2.59 1.49
CA ASP A 46 28.85 3.14 2.34
C ASP A 46 28.34 4.12 3.43
N LYS A 47 27.11 4.62 3.30
CA LYS A 47 26.53 5.62 4.21
C LYS A 47 25.33 5.10 4.97
N ASP A 48 24.97 3.85 4.77
CA ASP A 48 23.81 3.22 5.36
C ASP A 48 24.12 2.67 6.76
N ARG A 49 24.18 3.57 7.74
CA ARG A 49 24.42 3.21 9.14
C ARG A 49 23.19 2.60 9.81
N GLU A 50 22.05 2.84 9.25
CA GLU A 50 20.74 2.46 9.76
C GLU A 50 20.57 0.94 9.73
N LYS A 51 21.21 0.25 8.79
CA LYS A 51 21.23 -1.23 8.75
C LYS A 51 21.80 -1.84 10.03
N LYS A 52 22.84 -1.21 10.62
CA LYS A 52 23.44 -1.70 11.86
C LYS A 52 22.45 -1.67 13.03
N ILE A 53 21.58 -0.65 13.05
CA ILE A 53 20.54 -0.55 14.10
C ILE A 53 19.57 -1.70 13.98
N LEU A 54 19.08 -2.01 12.76
CA LEU A 54 18.17 -3.14 12.56
C LEU A 54 18.87 -4.50 12.73
N ALA A 55 20.14 -4.60 12.34
CA ALA A 55 20.91 -5.82 12.49
C ALA A 55 21.14 -6.23 13.95
N ASP A 56 21.13 -5.25 14.88
CA ASP A 56 21.23 -5.51 16.31
C ASP A 56 19.95 -6.14 16.92
N PHE A 57 18.83 -6.12 16.19
CA PHE A 57 17.63 -6.84 16.61
C PHE A 57 17.80 -8.34 16.39
N PRO A 58 17.28 -9.18 17.27
CA PRO A 58 17.33 -10.64 17.07
C PRO A 58 16.39 -11.14 15.98
N ASN A 59 15.47 -10.29 15.50
CA ASN A 59 14.40 -10.61 14.58
C ASN A 59 14.84 -10.54 13.12
N TYR A 60 14.12 -11.21 12.24
CA TYR A 60 14.20 -10.99 10.81
C TYR A 60 13.31 -9.82 10.37
N PHE A 61 13.82 -9.05 9.40
CA PHE A 61 13.08 -7.99 8.76
C PHE A 61 12.84 -8.34 7.29
N LEU A 62 11.58 -8.38 6.86
CA LEU A 62 11.21 -8.42 5.46
C LEU A 62 10.82 -7.00 5.03
N CYS A 63 11.64 -6.37 4.21
CA CYS A 63 11.41 -5.02 3.70
C CYS A 63 10.78 -5.08 2.31
N VAL A 64 9.62 -4.49 2.12
CA VAL A 64 9.10 -4.15 0.80
C VAL A 64 9.85 -2.91 0.31
N GLN A 65 10.10 -2.79 -0.98
CA GLN A 65 10.79 -1.64 -1.54
C GLN A 65 9.89 -0.39 -1.51
N GLY A 66 10.40 0.72 -0.96
CA GLY A 66 9.76 2.04 -1.01
C GLY A 66 10.12 2.85 -2.26
N ASN A 67 9.68 4.11 -2.33
CA ASN A 67 10.08 5.04 -3.39
C ASN A 67 11.32 5.88 -3.00
N HIS A 68 11.67 5.96 -1.73
CA HIS A 68 12.84 6.66 -1.23
C HIS A 68 14.06 5.75 -0.99
N GLU A 69 14.19 4.67 -1.74
CA GLU A 69 15.24 3.67 -1.56
C GLU A 69 15.79 3.23 -2.90
N GLU A 70 17.14 3.14 -2.99
CA GLU A 70 17.78 2.52 -4.15
C GLU A 70 17.43 1.04 -4.18
N ARG A 71 17.09 0.55 -5.37
CA ARG A 71 16.74 -0.86 -5.55
C ARG A 71 17.92 -1.77 -5.24
N PRO A 72 17.78 -2.85 -4.46
CA PRO A 72 18.88 -3.75 -4.08
C PRO A 72 19.69 -4.29 -5.27
N TYR A 73 19.07 -4.51 -6.42
CA TYR A 73 19.76 -5.03 -7.61
C TYR A 73 20.72 -4.01 -8.25
N HIS A 74 20.69 -2.75 -7.89
CA HIS A 74 21.67 -1.72 -8.29
C HIS A 74 22.86 -1.67 -7.33
N ILE A 75 22.76 -2.26 -6.13
CA ILE A 75 23.77 -2.20 -5.09
C ILE A 75 24.62 -3.49 -5.13
N GLN A 76 25.93 -3.35 -5.35
CA GLN A 76 26.82 -4.49 -5.60
C GLN A 76 26.98 -5.46 -4.42
N THR A 77 26.72 -5.00 -3.19
CA THR A 77 26.85 -5.82 -1.97
C THR A 77 25.71 -6.83 -1.82
N TYR A 78 24.56 -6.57 -2.44
CA TYR A 78 23.40 -7.46 -2.37
C TYR A 78 23.61 -8.77 -3.14
N ARG A 79 23.00 -9.81 -2.62
CA ARG A 79 22.89 -11.16 -3.18
C ARG A 79 21.43 -11.58 -3.12
N THR A 80 21.10 -12.66 -3.78
CA THR A 80 19.78 -13.28 -3.69
C THR A 80 19.83 -14.59 -2.94
N GLN A 81 18.74 -14.94 -2.25
CA GLN A 81 18.50 -16.23 -1.62
C GLN A 81 17.01 -16.54 -1.62
N ILE A 82 16.67 -17.81 -1.38
CA ILE A 82 15.28 -18.20 -1.12
C ILE A 82 14.99 -18.02 0.36
N TRP A 83 13.90 -17.30 0.65
CA TRP A 83 13.38 -17.10 2.00
C TRP A 83 11.86 -17.26 1.98
N ASN A 84 11.31 -18.07 2.86
CA ASN A 84 9.87 -18.38 2.94
C ASN A 84 9.23 -18.70 1.58
N GLY A 85 9.93 -19.44 0.72
CA GLY A 85 9.43 -19.89 -0.58
C GLY A 85 9.63 -18.93 -1.75
N GLY A 86 9.96 -17.67 -1.51
CA GLY A 86 10.25 -16.66 -2.53
C GLY A 86 11.71 -16.20 -2.54
N GLU A 87 12.13 -15.59 -3.65
CA GLU A 87 13.47 -14.99 -3.75
C GLU A 87 13.48 -13.62 -3.06
N VAL A 88 14.51 -13.36 -2.26
CA VAL A 88 14.77 -12.07 -1.60
C VAL A 88 16.17 -11.57 -1.90
N TYR A 89 16.38 -10.27 -1.76
CA TYR A 89 17.71 -9.67 -1.74
C TYR A 89 18.19 -9.53 -0.30
N TYR A 90 19.47 -9.80 -0.06
CA TYR A 90 20.11 -9.63 1.24
C TYR A 90 21.57 -9.22 1.09
N GLU A 91 22.13 -8.64 2.14
CA GLU A 91 23.57 -8.41 2.26
C GLU A 91 24.17 -9.41 3.27
N PRO A 92 25.29 -10.06 2.94
CA PRO A 92 25.94 -10.99 3.86
C PRO A 92 26.35 -10.38 5.21
N GLU A 93 26.56 -9.05 5.25
CA GLU A 93 26.89 -8.31 6.49
C GLU A 93 25.65 -8.16 7.41
N PHE A 94 24.44 -8.16 6.83
CA PHE A 94 23.17 -7.95 7.54
C PHE A 94 22.15 -9.07 7.22
N PRO A 95 22.44 -10.33 7.60
CA PRO A 95 21.70 -11.49 7.12
C PRO A 95 20.25 -11.58 7.61
N ASN A 96 19.90 -10.83 8.64
CA ASN A 96 18.55 -10.75 9.19
C ASN A 96 17.70 -9.62 8.55
N ILE A 97 18.25 -8.87 7.59
CA ILE A 97 17.52 -7.84 6.83
C ILE A 97 17.42 -8.33 5.39
N VAL A 98 16.21 -8.61 4.93
CA VAL A 98 15.96 -9.04 3.56
C VAL A 98 14.97 -8.11 2.88
N PHE A 99 15.22 -7.82 1.60
CA PHE A 99 14.30 -7.06 0.76
C PHE A 99 13.51 -8.02 -0.12
N ALA A 100 12.21 -7.88 -0.09
CA ALA A 100 11.32 -8.63 -0.97
C ALA A 100 11.63 -8.29 -2.44
N LYS A 101 11.64 -9.31 -3.28
CA LYS A 101 11.69 -9.13 -4.72
C LYS A 101 10.27 -8.96 -5.24
N ASP A 102 10.03 -7.88 -5.97
CA ASP A 102 8.70 -7.58 -6.49
C ASP A 102 8.13 -8.74 -7.32
N GLY A 103 6.92 -9.15 -7.01
CA GLY A 103 6.21 -10.25 -7.65
C GLY A 103 6.54 -11.63 -7.08
N GLU A 104 7.45 -11.76 -6.12
CA GLU A 104 7.66 -13.05 -5.44
C GLU A 104 6.57 -13.31 -4.39
N ILE A 105 6.25 -14.59 -4.21
CA ILE A 105 5.26 -15.05 -3.25
C ILE A 105 5.97 -15.74 -2.09
N TYR A 106 5.64 -15.33 -0.89
CA TYR A 106 6.21 -15.82 0.36
C TYR A 106 5.17 -16.57 1.17
N ASP A 107 5.60 -17.60 1.92
CA ASP A 107 4.74 -18.42 2.78
C ASP A 107 4.90 -17.99 4.25
N PHE A 108 3.79 -17.64 4.88
CA PHE A 108 3.68 -17.24 6.27
C PHE A 108 2.82 -18.28 7.01
N ASP A 109 3.42 -19.40 7.40
CA ASP A 109 2.75 -20.52 8.08
C ASP A 109 1.51 -21.04 7.31
N GLY A 110 1.66 -21.22 5.98
CA GLY A 110 0.62 -21.70 5.07
C GLY A 110 -0.27 -20.59 4.47
N LYS A 111 -0.09 -19.34 4.91
CA LYS A 111 -0.68 -18.16 4.29
C LYS A 111 0.30 -17.54 3.30
N LYS A 112 -0.16 -17.24 2.10
CA LYS A 112 0.69 -16.73 1.03
C LYS A 112 0.55 -15.22 0.88
N ALA A 113 1.68 -14.52 0.71
CA ALA A 113 1.71 -13.10 0.45
C ALA A 113 2.56 -12.78 -0.78
N ILE A 114 2.09 -11.87 -1.64
CA ILE A 114 2.89 -11.29 -2.71
C ILE A 114 3.42 -9.92 -2.31
N ALA A 115 4.66 -9.58 -2.69
CA ALA A 115 5.24 -8.26 -2.45
C ALA A 115 5.24 -7.42 -3.74
N ILE A 116 4.86 -6.14 -3.61
CA ILE A 116 4.82 -5.15 -4.70
C ILE A 116 5.36 -3.83 -4.18
N GLY A 117 6.60 -3.50 -4.52
CA GLY A 117 7.27 -2.29 -4.06
C GLY A 117 7.07 -1.09 -4.96
N GLY A 118 7.44 0.07 -4.41
CA GLY A 118 7.51 1.34 -5.12
C GLY A 118 6.22 2.16 -5.11
N ALA A 119 6.42 3.45 -5.34
CA ALA A 119 5.36 4.46 -5.48
C ALA A 119 5.91 5.70 -6.20
N TYR A 120 5.05 6.61 -6.62
CA TYR A 120 5.46 7.90 -7.14
C TYR A 120 5.85 8.88 -6.01
N SER A 121 7.04 9.47 -6.09
CA SER A 121 7.50 10.50 -5.14
C SER A 121 6.82 11.85 -5.43
N ARG A 122 5.93 12.26 -4.55
CA ARG A 122 5.23 13.56 -4.67
C ARG A 122 6.16 14.77 -4.55
N ASP A 123 7.30 14.60 -3.91
CA ASP A 123 8.35 15.59 -3.72
C ASP A 123 9.50 15.46 -4.74
N LYS A 124 9.30 14.71 -5.82
CA LYS A 124 10.27 14.46 -6.90
C LYS A 124 10.95 15.73 -7.39
N GLU A 125 10.16 16.73 -7.78
CA GLU A 125 10.71 18.00 -8.29
C GLU A 125 11.55 18.72 -7.24
N TYR A 126 11.10 18.74 -6.00
CA TYR A 126 11.87 19.32 -4.89
C TYR A 126 13.19 18.59 -4.67
N ARG A 127 13.20 17.26 -4.70
CA ARG A 127 14.41 16.44 -4.57
C ARG A 127 15.41 16.73 -5.68
N LEU A 128 14.96 16.74 -6.92
CA LEU A 128 15.80 17.06 -8.08
C LEU A 128 16.40 18.47 -7.99
N LEU A 129 15.63 19.46 -7.55
CA LEU A 129 16.08 20.85 -7.40
C LEU A 129 17.07 21.03 -6.25
N THR A 130 16.93 20.27 -5.16
CA THR A 130 17.75 20.40 -3.95
C THR A 130 18.92 19.42 -3.91
N GLY A 131 19.02 18.51 -4.89
CA GLY A 131 20.06 17.48 -4.93
C GLY A 131 19.87 16.36 -3.89
N LEU A 132 18.66 16.17 -3.39
CA LEU A 132 18.31 15.01 -2.57
C LEU A 132 18.19 13.75 -3.45
N PRO A 133 18.48 12.56 -2.92
CA PRO A 133 18.33 11.32 -3.66
C PRO A 133 16.90 11.15 -4.20
N TRP A 134 16.81 10.83 -5.48
CA TRP A 134 15.62 10.38 -6.17
C TRP A 134 15.99 9.23 -7.12
N PHE A 135 15.16 8.21 -7.18
CA PHE A 135 15.46 7.00 -7.92
C PHE A 135 14.53 6.89 -9.14
N PRO A 136 15.06 6.80 -10.38
CA PRO A 136 14.25 6.76 -11.60
C PRO A 136 13.30 5.56 -11.68
N ASP A 137 13.62 4.48 -10.99
CA ASP A 137 12.84 3.25 -10.91
C ASP A 137 12.04 3.13 -9.60
N GLU A 138 11.67 4.28 -9.03
CA GLU A 138 10.83 4.35 -7.83
C GLU A 138 9.48 3.65 -7.98
N GLN A 139 8.95 3.61 -9.20
CA GLN A 139 7.70 2.91 -9.55
C GLN A 139 8.00 1.57 -10.27
N PRO A 140 7.11 0.57 -10.17
CA PRO A 140 7.21 -0.66 -10.95
C PRO A 140 7.21 -0.39 -12.45
N ASN A 141 8.23 -0.85 -13.17
CA ASN A 141 8.27 -0.82 -14.62
C ASN A 141 7.46 -1.99 -15.23
N ASP A 142 7.33 -2.03 -16.56
CA ASP A 142 6.53 -3.04 -17.25
C ASP A 142 7.03 -4.48 -17.01
N GLU A 143 8.34 -4.68 -16.78
CA GLU A 143 8.90 -5.99 -16.46
C GLU A 143 8.45 -6.45 -15.08
N VAL A 144 8.49 -5.56 -14.08
CA VAL A 144 7.99 -5.83 -12.72
C VAL A 144 6.48 -6.09 -12.75
N LYS A 145 5.71 -5.25 -13.44
CA LYS A 145 4.26 -5.42 -13.60
C LYS A 145 3.92 -6.77 -14.20
N SER A 146 4.56 -7.13 -15.30
CA SER A 146 4.36 -8.42 -15.97
C SER A 146 4.73 -9.60 -15.06
N ARG A 147 5.80 -9.50 -14.27
CA ARG A 147 6.19 -10.55 -13.32
C ARG A 147 5.15 -10.74 -12.22
N VAL A 148 4.65 -9.64 -11.63
CA VAL A 148 3.59 -9.68 -10.62
C VAL A 148 2.34 -10.36 -11.19
N GLU A 149 1.87 -9.94 -12.35
CA GLU A 149 0.68 -10.49 -12.99
C GLU A 149 0.84 -11.99 -13.32
N ASN A 150 2.01 -12.40 -13.83
CA ASN A 150 2.29 -13.80 -14.11
C ASN A 150 2.28 -14.63 -12.82
N LYS A 151 2.90 -14.14 -11.74
CA LYS A 151 2.92 -14.83 -10.44
C LYS A 151 1.51 -14.96 -9.83
N LEU A 152 0.69 -13.94 -9.95
CA LEU A 152 -0.71 -14.01 -9.52
C LEU A 152 -1.51 -15.01 -10.36
N ASN A 153 -1.27 -15.09 -11.66
CA ASN A 153 -1.90 -16.09 -12.53
C ASN A 153 -1.45 -17.53 -12.18
N GLU A 154 -0.18 -17.75 -11.77
CA GLU A 154 0.31 -19.06 -11.30
C GLU A 154 -0.45 -19.59 -10.08
N VAL A 155 -1.09 -18.72 -9.31
CA VAL A 155 -1.91 -19.05 -8.13
C VAL A 155 -3.40 -18.84 -8.36
N ASP A 156 -3.86 -18.87 -9.63
CA ASP A 156 -5.26 -18.69 -10.02
C ASP A 156 -5.91 -17.42 -9.46
N LEU A 157 -5.16 -16.32 -9.37
CA LEU A 157 -5.56 -15.03 -8.80
C LEU A 157 -6.10 -15.16 -7.35
N LYS A 158 -5.53 -16.07 -6.55
CA LYS A 158 -5.89 -16.26 -5.14
C LYS A 158 -4.67 -16.16 -4.26
N ILE A 159 -4.72 -15.26 -3.28
CA ILE A 159 -3.64 -15.08 -2.33
C ILE A 159 -4.21 -14.59 -0.99
N ASP A 160 -3.54 -14.90 0.13
CA ASP A 160 -4.04 -14.44 1.43
C ASP A 160 -3.72 -12.96 1.63
N TYR A 161 -2.48 -12.53 1.35
CA TYR A 161 -2.02 -11.18 1.62
C TYR A 161 -1.35 -10.53 0.41
N VAL A 162 -1.50 -9.22 0.31
CA VAL A 162 -0.67 -8.38 -0.57
C VAL A 162 0.08 -7.39 0.31
N PHE A 163 1.40 -7.35 0.19
CA PHE A 163 2.27 -6.36 0.82
C PHE A 163 2.75 -5.38 -0.24
N SER A 164 2.35 -4.14 -0.15
CA SER A 164 2.80 -3.14 -1.10
C SER A 164 3.26 -1.86 -0.41
N HIS A 165 4.02 -1.02 -1.11
CA HIS A 165 4.36 0.28 -0.56
C HIS A 165 3.21 1.26 -0.76
N THR A 166 2.76 1.52 -2.00
CA THR A 166 1.50 2.23 -2.26
C THR A 166 0.31 1.27 -2.37
N CYS A 167 -0.86 1.72 -2.76
CA CYS A 167 -2.10 0.92 -2.75
C CYS A 167 -2.89 1.02 -4.05
N PRO A 168 -3.86 0.12 -4.28
CA PRO A 168 -4.92 0.33 -5.27
C PRO A 168 -5.58 1.69 -5.11
N LEU A 169 -5.95 2.32 -6.22
CA LEU A 169 -6.54 3.67 -6.24
C LEU A 169 -7.78 3.78 -5.34
N VAL A 170 -8.57 2.71 -5.20
CA VAL A 170 -9.75 2.65 -4.33
C VAL A 170 -9.41 2.87 -2.86
N TYR A 171 -8.23 2.44 -2.38
CA TYR A 171 -7.80 2.61 -0.98
C TYR A 171 -6.99 3.87 -0.73
N ARG A 172 -6.71 4.64 -1.78
CA ARG A 172 -5.93 5.86 -1.64
C ARG A 172 -6.63 6.87 -0.71
N PRO A 173 -5.98 7.30 0.40
CA PRO A 173 -6.61 8.23 1.35
C PRO A 173 -6.99 9.56 0.70
N SER A 174 -8.10 10.14 1.14
CA SER A 174 -8.50 11.50 0.75
C SER A 174 -7.50 12.49 1.32
N GLN A 175 -6.73 13.14 0.46
CA GLN A 175 -5.71 14.07 0.91
C GLN A 175 -6.30 15.37 1.44
N LYS A 176 -5.92 15.72 2.67
CA LYS A 176 -6.34 16.97 3.34
C LYS A 176 -5.56 18.21 2.88
N SER A 177 -4.51 18.07 2.06
CA SER A 177 -3.67 19.21 1.68
C SER A 177 -3.90 19.67 0.24
N VAL A 178 -4.17 20.97 0.11
CA VAL A 178 -4.27 21.70 -1.15
C VAL A 178 -2.83 21.95 -1.67
N ILE A 179 -2.19 20.94 -2.22
CA ILE A 179 -0.99 21.14 -3.04
C ILE A 179 -1.39 20.84 -4.47
N ASN A 180 -0.98 21.72 -5.37
CA ASN A 180 -1.31 21.70 -6.80
C ASN A 180 -1.20 20.30 -7.41
N PHE A 181 -2.34 19.71 -7.76
CA PHE A 181 -2.47 18.32 -8.20
C PHE A 181 -2.10 18.11 -9.67
N GLU A 182 -1.50 19.08 -10.33
CA GLU A 182 -1.38 19.05 -11.78
C GLU A 182 -0.45 17.96 -12.37
N LYS A 183 0.29 17.21 -11.56
CA LYS A 183 1.26 16.22 -12.08
C LYS A 183 1.57 15.03 -11.16
N ILE A 184 0.62 14.48 -10.45
CA ILE A 184 0.87 13.22 -9.74
C ILE A 184 0.68 12.07 -10.71
N ASP A 185 1.72 11.26 -10.90
CA ASP A 185 1.62 10.02 -11.66
C ASP A 185 0.95 8.93 -10.80
N LEU A 186 -0.26 8.55 -11.17
CA LEU A 186 -1.06 7.53 -10.50
C LEU A 186 -1.00 6.16 -11.19
N SER A 187 -0.13 6.00 -12.17
CA SER A 187 -0.08 4.78 -13.00
C SER A 187 0.18 3.50 -12.21
N THR A 188 0.84 3.59 -11.06
CA THR A 188 1.06 2.46 -10.16
C THR A 188 -0.22 2.10 -9.40
N GLU A 189 -0.90 3.09 -8.82
CA GLU A 189 -2.15 2.90 -8.09
C GLU A 189 -3.28 2.43 -9.02
N GLU A 190 -3.36 2.94 -10.24
CA GLU A 190 -4.31 2.53 -11.27
C GLU A 190 -4.07 1.07 -11.69
N TRP A 191 -2.82 0.68 -11.90
CA TRP A 191 -2.45 -0.70 -12.20
C TRP A 191 -2.78 -1.65 -11.03
N MET A 192 -2.47 -1.27 -9.79
CA MET A 192 -2.83 -2.05 -8.60
C MET A 192 -4.35 -2.17 -8.45
N ASP A 193 -5.11 -1.16 -8.83
CA ASP A 193 -6.57 -1.17 -8.81
C ASP A 193 -7.15 -2.22 -9.78
N GLU A 194 -6.55 -2.35 -10.98
CA GLU A 194 -6.92 -3.39 -11.93
C GLU A 194 -6.57 -4.81 -11.43
N ILE A 195 -5.52 -4.96 -10.64
CA ILE A 195 -5.21 -6.21 -9.94
C ILE A 195 -6.25 -6.48 -8.86
N ALA A 196 -6.53 -5.52 -7.99
CA ALA A 196 -7.45 -5.67 -6.87
C ALA A 196 -8.87 -6.05 -7.29
N LYS A 197 -9.34 -5.60 -8.46
CA LYS A 197 -10.64 -5.97 -9.05
C LYS A 197 -10.75 -7.44 -9.43
N LYS A 198 -9.64 -8.13 -9.68
CA LYS A 198 -9.60 -9.51 -10.17
C LYS A 198 -9.11 -10.50 -9.13
N LEU A 199 -8.35 -10.03 -8.15
CA LEU A 199 -7.65 -10.83 -7.17
C LEU A 199 -8.59 -11.20 -6.00
N ASP A 200 -8.63 -12.48 -5.65
CA ASP A 200 -9.25 -12.99 -4.42
C ASP A 200 -8.20 -12.96 -3.31
N TYR A 201 -8.31 -11.99 -2.39
CA TYR A 201 -7.37 -11.79 -1.28
C TYR A 201 -8.07 -11.50 0.03
N SER A 202 -7.47 -11.90 1.13
CA SER A 202 -8.00 -11.63 2.47
C SER A 202 -7.67 -10.22 2.93
N GLN A 203 -6.41 -9.78 2.75
CA GLN A 203 -5.96 -8.48 3.24
C GLN A 203 -4.86 -7.88 2.38
N TRP A 204 -4.95 -6.57 2.10
CA TRP A 204 -3.95 -5.76 1.44
C TRP A 204 -3.31 -4.79 2.43
N TYR A 205 -2.02 -4.96 2.73
CA TYR A 205 -1.30 -4.07 3.63
C TYR A 205 -0.41 -3.11 2.83
N PHE A 206 -0.42 -1.84 3.20
CA PHE A 206 0.37 -0.81 2.51
C PHE A 206 0.79 0.35 3.43
N GLY A 207 1.81 1.14 3.00
CA GLY A 207 2.34 2.33 3.67
C GLY A 207 2.17 3.60 2.84
N HIS A 208 3.26 4.37 2.67
CA HIS A 208 3.41 5.53 1.79
C HIS A 208 2.62 6.80 2.20
N TYR A 209 1.43 6.69 2.74
CA TYR A 209 0.57 7.85 3.01
C TYR A 209 0.68 8.41 4.43
N HIS A 210 1.56 7.85 5.26
CA HIS A 210 1.85 8.29 6.64
C HIS A 210 0.58 8.46 7.49
N ASP A 211 -0.30 7.47 7.43
CA ASP A 211 -1.53 7.42 8.23
C ASP A 211 -1.84 5.98 8.64
N ASN A 212 -2.73 5.78 9.59
CA ASN A 212 -3.22 4.46 9.98
C ASN A 212 -4.72 4.41 9.69
N ILE A 213 -5.12 3.62 8.69
CA ILE A 213 -6.51 3.50 8.27
C ILE A 213 -6.85 2.04 8.05
N GLN A 214 -7.88 1.55 8.73
CA GLN A 214 -8.45 0.23 8.48
C GLN A 214 -9.55 0.33 7.43
N TYR A 215 -9.42 -0.48 6.39
CA TYR A 215 -10.46 -0.74 5.39
C TYR A 215 -11.02 -2.15 5.61
N ILE A 216 -11.99 -2.60 4.81
CA ILE A 216 -12.60 -3.94 4.95
C ILE A 216 -11.55 -5.04 4.77
N ASN A 217 -10.82 -4.99 3.67
CA ASN A 217 -9.81 -5.96 3.26
C ASN A 217 -8.49 -5.29 2.88
N ALA A 218 -8.24 -4.09 3.44
CA ALA A 218 -6.96 -3.41 3.30
C ALA A 218 -6.62 -2.64 4.57
N GLN A 219 -5.34 -2.38 4.78
CA GLN A 219 -4.87 -1.61 5.92
C GLN A 219 -3.67 -0.74 5.53
N LEU A 220 -3.84 0.57 5.71
CA LEU A 220 -2.75 1.53 5.68
C LEU A 220 -2.10 1.56 7.06
N LEU A 221 -0.79 1.41 7.09
CA LEU A 221 0.01 1.42 8.31
C LEU A 221 1.11 2.48 8.23
N TYR A 222 1.33 3.16 9.34
CA TYR A 222 2.42 4.10 9.55
C TYR A 222 3.03 3.94 10.95
N GLU A 223 2.42 4.52 11.98
CA GLU A 223 2.91 4.44 13.36
C GLU A 223 2.51 3.12 14.05
N GLU A 224 1.42 2.52 13.63
CA GLU A 224 0.94 1.28 14.20
C GLU A 224 1.76 0.08 13.73
N ILE A 225 1.99 -0.86 14.64
CA ILE A 225 2.48 -2.21 14.34
C ILE A 225 1.36 -3.18 14.65
N LYS A 226 1.02 -4.02 13.70
CA LYS A 226 -0.02 -5.05 13.84
C LYS A 226 0.61 -6.43 13.75
N GLU A 227 -0.01 -7.39 14.38
CA GLU A 227 0.25 -8.80 14.07
C GLU A 227 -0.43 -9.15 12.75
N LEU A 228 0.28 -9.89 11.88
CA LEU A 228 -0.25 -10.33 10.60
C LEU A 228 -1.38 -11.34 10.84
N GLY A 229 -2.54 -11.08 10.31
CA GLY A 229 -3.70 -11.94 10.52
C GLY A 229 -4.96 -11.43 9.87
N GLU A 230 -6.07 -12.05 10.22
CA GLU A 230 -7.40 -11.60 9.80
C GLU A 230 -7.70 -10.22 10.41
N PRO A 231 -8.28 -9.31 9.63
CA PRO A 231 -8.67 -8.01 10.16
C PRO A 231 -9.69 -8.19 11.30
N ASP A 232 -9.66 -7.27 12.26
CA ASP A 232 -10.71 -7.19 13.27
C ASP A 232 -12.07 -7.19 12.60
N SER A 233 -13.03 -7.96 13.12
CA SER A 233 -14.36 -8.09 12.52
C SER A 233 -15.05 -6.72 12.45
N VAL A 234 -15.05 -6.12 11.28
CA VAL A 234 -15.71 -4.84 11.05
C VAL A 234 -17.20 -5.10 10.84
N GLN A 235 -18.06 -4.48 11.66
CA GLN A 235 -19.51 -4.63 11.51
C GLN A 235 -20.03 -3.70 10.42
N LYS A 236 -20.97 -4.20 9.59
CA LYS A 236 -21.66 -3.37 8.59
C LYS A 236 -22.40 -2.22 9.24
N VAL A 237 -22.19 -1.02 8.72
CA VAL A 237 -22.85 0.20 9.19
C VAL A 237 -24.23 0.41 8.58
N GLY A 238 -24.54 -0.32 7.49
CA GLY A 238 -25.83 -0.22 6.82
C GLY A 238 -26.01 -1.22 5.69
N ARG A 239 -27.17 -1.15 5.03
CA ARG A 239 -27.44 -1.89 3.79
C ARG A 239 -27.35 -0.90 2.62
N PRO A 240 -26.43 -1.11 1.66
CA PRO A 240 -26.30 -0.23 0.51
C PRO A 240 -27.56 -0.26 -0.36
N ARG A 241 -27.97 0.91 -0.85
CA ARG A 241 -29.10 1.06 -1.80
C ARG A 241 -28.67 0.77 -3.23
N TYR A 242 -27.43 1.11 -3.56
CA TYR A 242 -26.89 1.00 -4.92
C TYR A 242 -25.88 -0.14 -4.97
N ARG A 243 -25.70 -0.72 -6.16
CA ARG A 243 -24.78 -1.85 -6.39
C ARG A 243 -23.66 -1.44 -7.32
N VAL A 244 -22.52 -2.14 -7.21
CA VAL A 244 -21.44 -2.00 -8.20
C VAL A 244 -21.99 -2.25 -9.60
N GLY A 245 -21.61 -1.39 -10.55
CA GLY A 245 -22.10 -1.39 -11.93
C GLY A 245 -23.41 -0.59 -12.15
N GLU A 246 -24.07 -0.12 -11.10
CA GLU A 246 -25.29 0.69 -11.21
C GLU A 246 -24.97 2.13 -11.64
N MET A 247 -25.73 2.64 -12.62
CA MET A 247 -25.63 4.02 -13.07
C MET A 247 -26.40 4.92 -12.11
N VAL A 248 -25.77 5.97 -11.60
CA VAL A 248 -26.36 6.85 -10.61
C VAL A 248 -26.08 8.33 -10.92
N TYR A 249 -26.97 9.18 -10.42
CA TYR A 249 -26.79 10.62 -10.34
C TYR A 249 -26.34 10.96 -8.92
N PHE A 250 -25.38 11.87 -8.76
CA PHE A 250 -24.84 12.17 -7.43
C PHE A 250 -24.40 13.62 -7.30
N THR A 251 -24.32 14.09 -6.04
CA THR A 251 -23.79 15.39 -5.69
C THR A 251 -22.45 15.27 -4.99
N PHE A 252 -21.50 16.15 -5.29
CA PHE A 252 -20.16 16.19 -4.71
C PHE A 252 -19.71 17.60 -4.38
N GLY A 253 -18.60 17.75 -3.66
CA GLY A 253 -18.14 19.03 -3.13
C GLY A 253 -18.64 19.30 -1.71
N LYS A 254 -18.00 20.26 -1.00
CA LYS A 254 -18.33 20.62 0.38
C LYS A 254 -19.13 21.91 0.47
N GLU A 255 -18.63 22.98 -0.12
CA GLU A 255 -19.26 24.33 -0.06
C GLU A 255 -20.05 24.63 -1.34
N ASP A 256 -19.49 24.26 -2.50
CA ASP A 256 -20.17 24.36 -3.81
C ASP A 256 -20.60 22.95 -4.25
N ALA A 257 -21.81 22.57 -3.87
CA ALA A 257 -22.38 21.27 -4.29
C ALA A 257 -22.52 21.26 -5.82
N ARG A 258 -21.80 20.39 -6.48
CA ARG A 258 -21.87 20.13 -7.93
C ARG A 258 -22.51 18.78 -8.17
N GLU A 259 -22.96 18.57 -9.36
CA GLU A 259 -23.71 17.40 -9.78
C GLU A 259 -22.93 16.59 -10.82
N GLY A 260 -23.10 15.29 -10.79
CA GLY A 260 -22.49 14.36 -11.73
C GLY A 260 -23.31 13.10 -11.92
N TYR A 261 -23.00 12.36 -12.94
CA TYR A 261 -23.54 11.02 -13.16
C TYR A 261 -22.41 10.05 -13.47
N GLY A 262 -22.58 8.81 -13.08
CA GLY A 262 -21.52 7.80 -13.24
C GLY A 262 -21.96 6.42 -12.78
N THR A 263 -21.02 5.50 -12.84
CA THR A 263 -21.20 4.11 -12.43
C THR A 263 -20.58 3.90 -11.06
N VAL A 264 -21.31 3.23 -10.18
CA VAL A 264 -20.79 2.77 -8.89
C VAL A 264 -19.69 1.73 -9.14
N GLU A 265 -18.48 2.04 -8.72
CA GLU A 265 -17.32 1.13 -8.81
C GLU A 265 -17.05 0.38 -7.51
N TRP A 266 -17.35 1.01 -6.38
CA TRP A 266 -17.14 0.44 -5.07
C TRP A 266 -18.25 0.84 -4.09
N VAL A 267 -18.56 -0.07 -3.17
CA VAL A 267 -19.53 0.15 -2.08
C VAL A 267 -18.83 -0.12 -0.75
N ASP A 268 -18.79 0.87 0.12
CA ASP A 268 -18.34 0.72 1.51
C ASP A 268 -19.55 0.64 2.45
N ASP A 269 -19.98 -0.56 2.78
CA ASP A 269 -21.06 -0.81 3.73
C ASP A 269 -20.54 -1.06 5.18
N TYR A 270 -19.24 -0.83 5.40
CA TYR A 270 -18.60 -0.96 6.70
C TYR A 270 -18.14 0.37 7.30
N GLY A 271 -18.25 1.47 6.54
CA GLY A 271 -17.84 2.80 7.00
C GLY A 271 -16.33 2.98 7.15
N THR A 272 -15.54 2.30 6.31
CA THR A 272 -14.07 2.26 6.40
C THR A 272 -13.39 3.20 5.42
N LEU A 273 -14.09 3.66 4.37
CA LEU A 273 -13.55 4.52 3.32
C LEU A 273 -13.78 6.03 3.60
N GLY A 274 -13.46 6.51 4.79
CA GLY A 274 -13.49 7.95 5.11
C GLY A 274 -14.86 8.54 5.42
N GLN A 275 -15.91 7.72 5.52
CA GLN A 275 -17.26 8.08 5.99
C GLN A 275 -17.62 7.19 7.17
N GLU A 276 -17.15 7.54 8.34
CA GLU A 276 -17.39 6.77 9.56
C GLU A 276 -18.88 6.56 9.82
N LYS A 277 -19.25 5.30 10.08
CA LYS A 277 -20.61 4.88 10.46
C LYS A 277 -21.70 5.10 9.40
N GLU A 278 -21.33 5.35 8.15
CA GLU A 278 -22.28 5.51 7.05
C GLU A 278 -21.85 4.68 5.84
N VAL A 279 -22.82 4.20 5.07
CA VAL A 279 -22.57 3.62 3.75
C VAL A 279 -22.11 4.71 2.78
N SER A 280 -21.02 4.44 2.06
CA SER A 280 -20.51 5.36 1.04
C SER A 280 -20.12 4.62 -0.24
N TYR A 281 -19.90 5.38 -1.31
CA TYR A 281 -19.71 4.84 -2.65
C TYR A 281 -18.56 5.57 -3.35
N ASP A 282 -17.76 4.81 -4.08
CA ASP A 282 -16.86 5.37 -5.07
C ASP A 282 -17.53 5.26 -6.44
N ILE A 283 -17.56 6.37 -7.19
CA ILE A 283 -18.29 6.50 -8.45
C ILE A 283 -17.35 6.99 -9.53
N VAL A 284 -17.26 6.27 -10.64
CA VAL A 284 -16.58 6.74 -11.84
C VAL A 284 -17.58 7.45 -12.74
N GLY A 285 -17.43 8.76 -12.89
CA GLY A 285 -18.44 9.57 -13.56
C GLY A 285 -17.91 10.87 -14.15
N ILE A 286 -18.85 11.67 -14.62
CA ILE A 286 -18.62 12.96 -15.29
C ILE A 286 -19.40 14.04 -14.55
N PRO A 287 -18.80 15.22 -14.22
CA PRO A 287 -19.53 16.37 -13.72
C PRO A 287 -20.50 16.91 -14.79
N CYS A 288 -21.72 17.24 -14.40
CA CYS A 288 -22.73 17.76 -15.34
C CYS A 288 -22.34 19.11 -15.98
N GLU A 289 -21.65 19.96 -15.22
CA GLU A 289 -21.26 21.30 -15.65
C GLU A 289 -20.01 21.34 -16.52
N LEU A 290 -19.17 20.32 -16.44
CA LEU A 290 -17.90 20.23 -17.17
C LEU A 290 -17.80 18.83 -17.82
N PRO A 291 -18.45 18.62 -18.97
CA PRO A 291 -18.31 17.38 -19.70
C PRO A 291 -16.85 17.20 -20.13
N GLY A 292 -16.19 16.21 -19.55
CA GLY A 292 -14.79 15.91 -19.75
C GLY A 292 -14.51 14.42 -19.59
N GLU A 293 -13.29 14.08 -19.23
CA GLU A 293 -12.90 12.70 -18.95
C GLU A 293 -13.58 12.18 -17.67
N LYS A 294 -13.85 10.87 -17.65
CA LYS A 294 -14.38 10.20 -16.46
C LYS A 294 -13.39 10.33 -15.31
N THR A 295 -13.90 10.67 -14.14
CA THR A 295 -13.14 10.89 -12.90
C THR A 295 -13.69 9.98 -11.81
N LEU A 296 -12.83 9.49 -10.93
CA LEU A 296 -13.23 8.76 -9.73
C LEU A 296 -13.61 9.74 -8.62
N PHE A 297 -14.87 9.69 -8.21
CA PHE A 297 -15.41 10.41 -7.06
C PHE A 297 -15.47 9.47 -5.87
N LYS A 298 -14.72 9.78 -4.83
CA LYS A 298 -14.54 8.89 -3.68
C LYS A 298 -15.44 9.27 -2.51
N HIS A 299 -15.90 8.24 -1.80
CA HIS A 299 -16.61 8.35 -0.52
C HIS A 299 -17.88 9.20 -0.59
N ILE A 300 -18.62 9.06 -1.69
CA ILE A 300 -19.91 9.75 -1.84
C ILE A 300 -20.92 9.08 -0.91
N ARG A 301 -21.50 9.86 0.00
CA ARG A 301 -22.50 9.37 0.96
C ARG A 301 -23.80 9.01 0.26
N GLU A 302 -24.47 7.97 0.75
CA GLU A 302 -25.69 7.43 0.14
C GLU A 302 -26.80 8.48 -0.10
N TYR A 303 -26.99 9.41 0.84
CA TYR A 303 -28.00 10.47 0.67
C TYR A 303 -27.70 11.48 -0.44
N LYS A 304 -26.47 11.47 -0.97
CA LYS A 304 -26.05 12.32 -2.10
C LYS A 304 -26.23 11.63 -3.45
N ILE A 305 -26.79 10.43 -3.49
CA ILE A 305 -26.92 9.63 -4.69
C ILE A 305 -28.41 9.40 -4.99
N GLN A 306 -28.76 9.38 -6.26
CA GLN A 306 -30.09 9.09 -6.78
C GLN A 306 -29.98 8.10 -7.93
N SER A 307 -30.97 7.16 -8.04
CA SER A 307 -31.08 6.30 -9.21
C SER A 307 -31.35 7.13 -10.46
N ILE A 308 -30.80 6.70 -11.57
CA ILE A 308 -31.19 7.20 -12.90
C ILE A 308 -32.27 6.21 -13.38
N ASP A 309 -33.55 6.59 -13.20
CA ASP A 309 -34.69 5.83 -13.73
C ASP A 309 -34.85 6.09 -15.25
#